data_ae47f9704ca77f00b63aadccbe1ab5f5
#
_entry.id   ae47f9704ca77f00b63aadccbe1ab5f5
#
_cell.length_a   1.000
_cell.length_b   1.000
_cell.length_c   1.000
_cell.angle_alpha   90.00
_cell.angle_beta   90.00
_cell.angle_gamma   90.00
#
_symmetry.space_group_name_H-M   'P 1'
#
loop_
_entity.id
_entity.type
_entity.pdbx_description
1 polymer ?
#
loop_
_entity_poly.entity_id
_entity_poly.type
_entity_poly.pdbx_seq_one_letter_code
_entity_poly.pdbx_strand_id
1 'polypeptide(L)'
;MKILIKRDALKRAVSSVVGVVDRKQTMPILGHILLENNNESLKLTATNLEVQISSTANIVETDDFESVAVSGRKFYEITRSLDSKEIELTIAKGQLVIKANDSSYKISTLPGTDFPLFENSDTVEKVKISQEKLLTLFNKTHFSMAQQDVRFYLNGLLLETEPNKIK
;
A
#
# COMPACT_ATOMS: atom_id res chain seq x y z
N MET A 1 -15.37 16.71 0.11
CA MET A 1 -14.16 16.37 -0.69
C MET A 1 -14.49 15.14 -1.51
N LYS A 2 -14.30 15.23 -2.83
CA LYS A 2 -14.74 14.22 -3.78
C LYS A 2 -13.58 13.82 -4.69
N ILE A 3 -13.41 12.53 -4.94
CA ILE A 3 -12.42 11.98 -5.85
C ILE A 3 -13.15 11.07 -6.83
N LEU A 4 -12.97 11.27 -8.12
CA LEU A 4 -13.42 10.37 -9.16
C LEU A 4 -12.24 9.58 -9.70
N ILE A 5 -12.33 8.25 -9.68
CA ILE A 5 -11.24 7.36 -10.05
C ILE A 5 -11.73 6.15 -10.84
N LYS A 6 -10.95 5.69 -11.81
CA LYS A 6 -11.26 4.44 -12.53
C LYS A 6 -11.13 3.24 -11.60
N ARG A 7 -12.17 2.40 -11.56
CA ARG A 7 -12.20 1.21 -10.70
C ARG A 7 -10.95 0.34 -10.83
N ASP A 8 -10.53 0.04 -12.05
CA ASP A 8 -9.41 -0.87 -12.27
C ASP A 8 -8.07 -0.27 -11.83
N ALA A 9 -7.90 1.06 -11.88
CA ALA A 9 -6.74 1.75 -11.35
C ALA A 9 -6.71 1.65 -9.81
N LEU A 10 -7.84 1.95 -9.16
CA LEU A 10 -7.97 1.83 -7.71
C LEU A 10 -7.75 0.39 -7.24
N LYS A 11 -8.40 -0.58 -7.89
CA LYS A 11 -8.28 -2.01 -7.56
C LYS A 11 -6.83 -2.49 -7.64
N ARG A 12 -6.08 -2.13 -8.68
CA ARG A 12 -4.66 -2.48 -8.80
C ARG A 12 -3.84 -1.88 -7.66
N ALA A 13 -4.04 -0.59 -7.39
CA ALA A 13 -3.29 0.09 -6.33
C ALA A 13 -3.57 -0.50 -4.94
N VAL A 14 -4.84 -0.73 -4.59
CA VAL A 14 -5.21 -1.36 -3.31
C VAL A 14 -4.66 -2.79 -3.22
N SER A 15 -4.76 -3.58 -4.30
CA SER A 15 -4.24 -4.95 -4.32
C SER A 15 -2.73 -5.02 -4.11
N SER A 16 -1.98 -4.01 -4.58
CA SER A 16 -0.52 -3.96 -4.44
C SER A 16 -0.08 -3.72 -2.99
N VAL A 17 -0.86 -2.99 -2.19
CA VAL A 17 -0.47 -2.60 -0.83
C VAL A 17 -1.11 -3.44 0.27
N VAL A 18 -2.27 -4.06 0.00
CA VAL A 18 -3.05 -4.77 1.03
C VAL A 18 -2.33 -5.98 1.63
N GLY A 19 -1.36 -6.55 0.92
CA GLY A 19 -0.58 -7.70 1.39
C GLY A 19 0.27 -7.44 2.64
N VAL A 20 0.60 -6.17 2.90
CA VAL A 20 1.35 -5.75 4.10
C VAL A 20 0.42 -5.54 5.30
N VAL A 21 -0.88 -5.36 5.06
CA VAL A 21 -1.88 -5.13 6.11
C VAL A 21 -2.14 -6.43 6.87
N ASP A 22 -1.59 -6.56 8.06
CA ASP A 22 -1.75 -7.76 8.90
C ASP A 22 -3.03 -7.73 9.76
N ARG A 23 -3.52 -8.92 10.13
CA ARG A 23 -4.72 -9.12 10.96
C ARG A 23 -4.45 -9.01 12.46
N LYS A 24 -3.22 -9.25 12.91
CA LYS A 24 -2.84 -9.43 14.32
C LYS A 24 -1.86 -8.34 14.79
N GLN A 25 -2.10 -7.11 14.38
CA GLN A 25 -1.22 -6.01 14.76
C GLN A 25 -1.46 -5.56 16.20
N THR A 26 -0.40 -5.29 16.92
CA THR A 26 -0.44 -4.65 18.25
C THR A 26 -0.90 -3.19 18.15
N MET A 27 -0.68 -2.55 17.00
CA MET A 27 -1.14 -1.18 16.70
C MET A 27 -2.28 -1.22 15.67
N PRO A 28 -3.51 -0.83 16.03
CA PRO A 28 -4.67 -0.90 15.14
C PRO A 28 -4.50 -0.15 13.80
N ILE A 29 -3.72 0.93 13.79
CA ILE A 29 -3.50 1.74 12.57
C ILE A 29 -2.75 0.97 11.48
N LEU A 30 -1.92 -0.03 11.83
CA LEU A 30 -1.22 -0.88 10.87
C LEU A 30 -2.18 -1.81 10.08
N GLY A 31 -3.42 -1.93 10.54
CA GLY A 31 -4.52 -2.56 9.80
C GLY A 31 -5.14 -1.66 8.73
N HIS A 32 -4.60 -0.46 8.51
CA HIS A 32 -5.14 0.56 7.62
C HIS A 32 -4.21 0.81 6.42
N ILE A 33 -4.78 1.41 5.39
CA ILE A 33 -4.07 1.98 4.24
C ILE A 33 -4.21 3.50 4.35
N LEU A 34 -3.09 4.20 4.28
CA LEU A 34 -3.04 5.65 4.18
C LEU A 34 -3.40 6.07 2.76
N LEU A 35 -4.30 7.02 2.64
CA LEU A 35 -4.70 7.67 1.40
C LEU A 35 -4.21 9.11 1.41
N GLU A 36 -3.40 9.48 0.42
CA GLU A 36 -2.81 10.81 0.28
C GLU A 36 -3.14 11.37 -1.11
N ASN A 37 -3.46 12.64 -1.16
CA ASN A 37 -3.56 13.37 -2.43
C ASN A 37 -2.14 13.67 -2.95
N ASN A 38 -1.87 13.27 -4.18
CA ASN A 38 -0.62 13.55 -4.86
C ASN A 38 -0.92 14.18 -6.23
N ASN A 39 -1.53 15.37 -6.20
CA ASN A 39 -1.99 16.16 -7.35
C ASN A 39 -2.93 15.39 -8.28
N GLU A 40 -2.40 14.68 -9.28
CA GLU A 40 -3.18 13.94 -10.28
C GLU A 40 -3.37 12.45 -9.93
N SER A 41 -2.94 12.04 -8.73
CA SER A 41 -3.01 10.64 -8.31
C SER A 41 -3.36 10.48 -6.83
N LEU A 42 -4.08 9.42 -6.53
CA LEU A 42 -4.29 8.94 -5.17
C LEU A 42 -3.12 8.02 -4.82
N LYS A 43 -2.31 8.41 -3.84
CA LYS A 43 -1.26 7.57 -3.29
C LYS A 43 -1.82 6.74 -2.14
N LEU A 44 -1.57 5.45 -2.18
CA LEU A 44 -1.94 4.48 -1.17
C LEU A 44 -0.68 3.92 -0.54
N THR A 45 -0.59 3.95 0.79
CA THR A 45 0.57 3.42 1.52
C THR A 45 0.10 2.47 2.62
N ALA A 46 0.73 1.31 2.74
CA ALA A 46 0.56 0.38 3.85
C ALA A 46 1.92 -0.02 4.42
N THR A 47 1.96 -0.27 5.72
CA THR A 47 3.17 -0.71 6.44
C THR A 47 2.83 -1.64 7.58
N ASN A 48 3.77 -2.52 7.91
CA ASN A 48 3.79 -3.33 9.13
C ASN A 48 5.00 -2.98 10.03
N LEU A 49 5.65 -1.84 9.79
CA LEU A 49 6.89 -1.33 10.41
C LEU A 49 8.18 -2.03 9.97
N GLU A 50 8.10 -3.15 9.27
CA GLU A 50 9.25 -3.83 8.65
C GLU A 50 9.31 -3.56 7.16
N VAL A 51 8.13 -3.50 6.54
CA VAL A 51 7.95 -3.25 5.10
C VAL A 51 6.94 -2.13 4.92
N GLN A 52 7.25 -1.19 4.04
CA GLN A 52 6.31 -0.18 3.56
C GLN A 52 6.14 -0.33 2.05
N ILE A 53 4.89 -0.41 1.61
CA ILE A 53 4.55 -0.46 0.18
C ILE A 53 3.67 0.74 -0.14
N SER A 54 4.05 1.48 -1.19
CA SER A 54 3.24 2.56 -1.74
C SER A 54 2.87 2.25 -3.20
N SER A 55 1.66 2.62 -3.58
CA SER A 55 1.16 2.50 -4.95
C SER A 55 0.32 3.73 -5.28
N THR A 56 0.26 4.09 -6.55
CA THR A 56 -0.52 5.24 -7.02
C THR A 56 -1.61 4.81 -8.00
N ALA A 57 -2.73 5.51 -7.96
CA ALA A 57 -3.81 5.36 -8.92
C ALA A 57 -4.16 6.74 -9.50
N ASN A 58 -4.14 6.88 -10.83
CA ASN A 58 -4.48 8.13 -11.47
C ASN A 58 -5.93 8.51 -11.19
N ILE A 59 -6.14 9.74 -10.81
CA ILE A 59 -7.43 10.34 -10.52
C ILE A 59 -7.99 10.95 -11.82
N VAL A 60 -9.30 10.91 -12.00
CA VAL A 60 -9.98 11.59 -13.11
C VAL A 60 -10.27 13.04 -12.69
N GLU A 61 -10.77 13.22 -11.46
CA GLU A 61 -11.11 14.50 -10.88
C GLU A 61 -10.97 14.43 -9.36
N THR A 62 -10.45 15.47 -8.72
CA THR A 62 -10.30 15.54 -7.25
C THR A 62 -10.43 16.95 -6.73
N ASP A 63 -11.03 17.05 -5.55
CA ASP A 63 -10.81 18.18 -4.63
C ASP A 63 -9.59 17.88 -3.78
N ASP A 64 -8.93 18.92 -3.27
CA ASP A 64 -7.85 18.75 -2.29
C ASP A 64 -8.39 18.15 -0.97
N PHE A 65 -7.63 17.24 -0.35
CA PHE A 65 -8.03 16.59 0.90
C PHE A 65 -6.84 16.29 1.80
N GLU A 66 -7.09 16.35 3.11
CA GLU A 66 -6.14 15.90 4.12
C GLU A 66 -6.02 14.36 4.08
N SER A 67 -4.81 13.86 4.31
CA SER A 67 -4.56 12.42 4.34
C SER A 67 -5.41 11.72 5.40
N VAL A 68 -5.91 10.54 5.05
CA VAL A 68 -6.71 9.70 5.95
C VAL A 68 -6.27 8.23 5.86
N ALA A 69 -6.38 7.52 6.97
CA ALA A 69 -6.16 6.09 7.00
C ALA A 69 -7.49 5.33 7.07
N VAL A 70 -7.67 4.32 6.21
CA VAL A 70 -8.88 3.50 6.09
C VAL A 70 -8.57 2.03 6.32
N SER A 71 -9.52 1.26 6.89
CA SER A 71 -9.34 -0.19 7.05
C SER A 71 -8.98 -0.85 5.72
N GLY A 72 -7.73 -1.31 5.60
CA GLY A 72 -7.17 -1.82 4.36
C GLY A 72 -7.95 -3.02 3.82
N ARG A 73 -8.32 -3.93 4.69
CA ARG A 73 -9.09 -5.11 4.32
C ARG A 73 -10.50 -4.78 3.82
N LYS A 74 -11.24 -3.94 4.57
CA LYS A 74 -12.60 -3.53 4.16
C LYS A 74 -12.54 -2.77 2.83
N PHE A 75 -11.57 -1.88 2.68
CA PHE A 75 -11.37 -1.12 1.46
C PHE A 75 -11.07 -2.02 0.27
N TYR A 76 -10.21 -3.02 0.45
CA TYR A 76 -9.90 -4.02 -0.58
C TYR A 76 -11.13 -4.86 -0.97
N GLU A 77 -11.87 -5.41 0.02
CA GLU A 77 -13.05 -6.24 -0.23
C GLU A 77 -14.13 -5.45 -0.99
N ILE A 78 -14.42 -4.21 -0.59
CA ILE A 78 -15.36 -3.34 -1.28
C ILE A 78 -14.87 -3.07 -2.70
N THR A 79 -13.64 -2.58 -2.87
CA THR A 79 -13.09 -2.24 -4.20
C THR A 79 -13.11 -3.44 -5.16
N ARG A 80 -12.90 -4.64 -4.63
CA ARG A 80 -12.95 -5.88 -5.42
C ARG A 80 -14.36 -6.26 -5.85
N SER A 81 -15.36 -6.00 -5.01
CA SER A 81 -16.77 -6.38 -5.25
C SER A 81 -17.52 -5.41 -6.15
N LEU A 82 -17.02 -4.18 -6.33
CA LEU A 82 -17.70 -3.19 -7.16
C LEU A 82 -17.70 -3.59 -8.63
N ASP A 83 -18.85 -3.44 -9.27
CA ASP A 83 -19.02 -3.60 -10.71
C ASP A 83 -19.39 -2.25 -11.34
N SER A 84 -18.37 -1.41 -11.56
CA SER A 84 -18.51 -0.07 -12.15
C SER A 84 -17.23 0.30 -12.89
N LYS A 85 -17.30 1.15 -13.89
CA LYS A 85 -16.11 1.67 -14.57
C LYS A 85 -15.40 2.73 -13.72
N GLU A 86 -16.15 3.52 -12.98
CA GLU A 86 -15.67 4.63 -12.16
C GLU A 86 -16.23 4.51 -10.75
N ILE A 87 -15.47 5.01 -9.79
CA ILE A 87 -15.78 5.02 -8.37
C ILE A 87 -15.65 6.45 -7.88
N GLU A 88 -16.65 6.91 -7.16
CA GLU A 88 -16.60 8.16 -6.41
C GLU A 88 -16.22 7.88 -4.97
N LEU A 89 -15.15 8.49 -4.51
CA LEU A 89 -14.72 8.48 -3.11
C LEU A 89 -15.00 9.84 -2.50
N THR A 90 -15.71 9.89 -1.37
CA THR A 90 -15.97 11.12 -0.64
C THR A 90 -15.47 10.98 0.79
N ILE A 91 -14.58 11.90 1.21
CA ILE A 91 -14.05 11.95 2.58
C ILE A 91 -14.80 13.07 3.31
N ALA A 92 -15.54 12.72 4.35
CA ALA A 92 -16.26 13.67 5.19
C ALA A 92 -16.52 13.10 6.59
N LYS A 93 -16.42 13.95 7.61
CA LYS A 93 -16.82 13.64 9.00
C LYS A 93 -16.23 12.34 9.56
N GLY A 94 -14.95 12.07 9.31
CA GLY A 94 -14.28 10.86 9.79
C GLY A 94 -14.74 9.58 9.08
N GLN A 95 -15.27 9.69 7.86
CA GLN A 95 -15.70 8.55 7.05
C GLN A 95 -15.25 8.71 5.59
N LEU A 96 -14.88 7.60 4.98
CA LEU A 96 -14.76 7.42 3.55
C LEU A 96 -16.07 6.80 3.03
N VAL A 97 -16.76 7.52 2.16
CA VAL A 97 -17.93 7.04 1.41
C VAL A 97 -17.48 6.63 0.02
N ILE A 98 -17.77 5.41 -0.36
CA ILE A 98 -17.44 4.82 -1.66
C ILE A 98 -18.72 4.60 -2.41
N LYS A 99 -18.90 5.27 -3.54
CA LYS A 99 -20.08 5.12 -4.40
C LYS A 99 -19.71 4.57 -5.76
N ALA A 100 -20.49 3.61 -6.23
CA ALA A 100 -20.35 3.03 -7.56
C ALA A 100 -21.74 2.56 -8.04
N ASN A 101 -22.23 3.10 -9.13
CA ASN A 101 -23.60 2.91 -9.60
C ASN A 101 -24.60 3.15 -8.44
N ASP A 102 -25.49 2.18 -8.17
CA ASP A 102 -26.49 2.25 -7.10
C ASP A 102 -25.96 1.81 -5.71
N SER A 103 -24.68 1.42 -5.63
CA SER A 103 -24.06 0.94 -4.40
C SER A 103 -23.35 2.06 -3.65
N SER A 104 -23.52 2.10 -2.33
CA SER A 104 -22.84 3.05 -1.44
C SER A 104 -22.33 2.34 -0.18
N TYR A 105 -21.06 2.50 0.11
CA TYR A 105 -20.39 1.94 1.28
C TYR A 105 -19.78 3.05 2.13
N LYS A 106 -19.74 2.85 3.44
CA LYS A 106 -19.13 3.78 4.40
C LYS A 106 -18.10 3.04 5.24
N ILE A 107 -16.91 3.59 5.33
CA ILE A 107 -15.81 3.08 6.16
C ILE A 107 -15.35 4.23 7.08
N SER A 108 -15.18 3.98 8.37
CA SER A 108 -14.57 4.94 9.28
C SER A 108 -13.11 5.19 8.89
N THR A 109 -12.67 6.43 9.05
CA THR A 109 -11.29 6.84 8.80
C THR A 109 -10.60 7.25 10.09
N LEU A 110 -9.28 7.12 10.12
CA LEU A 110 -8.41 7.73 11.12
C LEU A 110 -7.63 8.89 10.45
N PRO A 111 -7.14 9.87 11.24
CA PRO A 111 -6.27 10.91 10.69
C PRO A 111 -5.02 10.30 10.05
N GLY A 112 -4.63 10.81 8.89
CA GLY A 112 -3.41 10.35 8.20
C GLY A 112 -2.13 10.71 8.95
N THR A 113 -2.18 11.76 9.76
CA THR A 113 -1.07 12.20 10.64
C THR A 113 -0.64 11.14 11.66
N ASP A 114 -1.55 10.25 12.03
CA ASP A 114 -1.27 9.19 13.00
C ASP A 114 -0.63 7.95 12.34
N PHE A 115 -0.55 7.93 10.99
CA PHE A 115 -0.04 6.79 10.26
C PHE A 115 1.50 6.79 10.26
N PRO A 116 2.15 5.69 10.73
CA PRO A 116 3.60 5.62 10.80
C PRO A 116 4.21 5.42 9.41
N LEU A 117 4.84 6.46 8.90
CA LEU A 117 5.62 6.40 7.65
C LEU A 117 7.10 6.18 7.97
N PHE A 118 7.79 5.46 7.10
CA PHE A 118 9.25 5.42 7.13
C PHE A 118 9.80 6.77 6.69
N GLU A 119 10.70 7.32 7.50
CA GLU A 119 11.47 8.49 7.10
C GLU A 119 12.40 8.13 5.93
N ASN A 120 12.41 8.98 4.91
CA ASN A 120 13.37 8.85 3.83
C ASN A 120 14.76 9.18 4.38
N SER A 121 15.67 8.21 4.39
CA SER A 121 17.07 8.49 4.67
C SER A 121 17.71 9.15 3.44
N ASP A 122 18.38 10.25 3.61
CA ASP A 122 19.07 10.99 2.54
C ASP A 122 20.24 10.22 1.91
N THR A 123 20.66 9.11 2.53
CA THR A 123 21.78 8.27 2.11
C THR A 123 21.29 6.93 1.55
N VAL A 124 20.58 6.96 0.43
CA VAL A 124 20.16 5.72 -0.25
C VAL A 124 21.04 5.46 -1.46
N GLU A 125 21.82 4.39 -1.39
CA GLU A 125 22.48 3.86 -2.60
C GLU A 125 21.43 3.26 -3.55
N LYS A 126 21.43 3.72 -4.79
CA LYS A 126 20.48 3.27 -5.80
C LYS A 126 21.11 2.18 -6.67
N VAL A 127 20.55 0.99 -6.64
CA VAL A 127 20.94 -0.12 -7.51
C VAL A 127 19.85 -0.36 -8.55
N LYS A 128 20.25 -0.43 -9.84
CA LYS A 128 19.35 -0.74 -10.94
C LYS A 128 19.57 -2.17 -11.42
N ILE A 129 18.54 -3.00 -11.29
CA ILE A 129 18.55 -4.40 -11.74
C ILE A 129 17.28 -4.71 -12.52
N SER A 130 17.33 -5.64 -13.49
CA SER A 130 16.11 -6.12 -14.14
C SER A 130 15.30 -6.98 -13.19
N GLN A 131 13.97 -6.86 -13.24
CA GLN A 131 13.04 -7.66 -12.42
C GLN A 131 13.26 -9.17 -12.61
N GLU A 132 13.48 -9.62 -13.82
CA GLU A 132 13.73 -11.03 -14.16
C GLU A 132 14.96 -11.59 -13.45
N LYS A 133 16.07 -10.83 -13.45
CA LYS A 133 17.31 -11.22 -12.77
C LYS A 133 17.12 -11.28 -11.25
N LEU A 134 16.46 -10.26 -10.68
CA LEU A 134 16.18 -10.22 -9.24
C LEU A 134 15.28 -11.38 -8.82
N LEU A 135 14.21 -11.67 -9.58
CA LEU A 135 13.33 -12.81 -9.32
C LEU A 135 14.08 -14.15 -9.41
N THR A 136 15.00 -14.28 -10.37
CA THR A 136 15.84 -15.48 -10.49
C THR A 136 16.74 -15.67 -9.27
N LEU A 137 17.34 -14.61 -8.74
CA LEU A 137 18.15 -14.66 -7.52
C LEU A 137 17.31 -15.10 -6.32
N PHE A 138 16.15 -14.50 -6.11
CA PHE A 138 15.26 -14.90 -5.03
C PHE A 138 14.81 -16.37 -5.15
N ASN A 139 14.39 -16.81 -6.32
CA ASN A 139 13.94 -18.19 -6.52
C ASN A 139 15.06 -19.22 -6.25
N LYS A 140 16.32 -18.84 -6.43
CA LYS A 140 17.47 -19.74 -6.17
C LYS A 140 17.92 -19.77 -4.71
N THR A 141 17.49 -18.85 -3.88
CA THR A 141 18.01 -18.67 -2.52
C THR A 141 16.96 -18.71 -1.42
N HIS A 142 15.73 -18.27 -1.68
CA HIS A 142 14.70 -18.10 -0.65
C HIS A 142 14.33 -19.39 0.10
N PHE A 143 14.50 -20.56 -0.52
CA PHE A 143 14.20 -21.86 0.12
C PHE A 143 15.14 -22.20 1.29
N SER A 144 16.32 -21.58 1.35
CA SER A 144 17.28 -21.76 2.45
C SER A 144 17.02 -20.83 3.65
N MET A 145 16.10 -19.88 3.49
CA MET A 145 15.70 -18.95 4.54
C MET A 145 14.90 -19.67 5.62
N ALA A 146 15.21 -19.43 6.89
CA ALA A 146 14.44 -19.95 8.01
C ALA A 146 13.04 -19.31 8.08
N GLN A 147 12.10 -19.99 8.71
CA GLN A 147 10.77 -19.47 8.99
C GLN A 147 10.58 -19.41 10.51
N GLN A 148 10.39 -18.20 11.05
CA GLN A 148 10.14 -17.95 12.48
C GLN A 148 11.27 -18.48 13.40
N ASP A 149 12.54 -18.47 12.94
CA ASP A 149 13.69 -18.78 13.80
C ASP A 149 13.92 -17.64 14.80
N VAL A 150 14.25 -17.97 16.04
CA VAL A 150 14.57 -16.98 17.09
C VAL A 150 15.79 -16.13 16.74
N ARG A 151 16.67 -16.63 15.90
CA ARG A 151 17.76 -15.90 15.27
C ARG A 151 17.20 -15.15 14.05
N PHE A 152 16.60 -14.00 14.27
CA PHE A 152 15.81 -13.23 13.28
C PHE A 152 16.58 -12.98 11.96
N TYR A 153 17.91 -12.86 11.99
CA TYR A 153 18.74 -12.68 10.79
C TYR A 153 18.74 -13.90 9.85
N LEU A 154 18.34 -15.09 10.31
CA LEU A 154 18.15 -16.26 9.44
C LEU A 154 16.82 -16.25 8.69
N ASN A 155 15.86 -15.41 9.10
CA ASN A 155 14.58 -15.25 8.43
C ASN A 155 14.65 -14.29 7.22
N GLY A 156 15.86 -13.86 6.85
CA GLY A 156 16.12 -12.97 5.72
C GLY A 156 17.16 -13.52 4.76
N LEU A 157 17.26 -12.90 3.60
CA LEU A 157 18.32 -13.10 2.62
C LEU A 157 19.37 -11.99 2.76
N LEU A 158 20.63 -12.35 2.79
CA LEU A 158 21.71 -11.37 2.69
C LEU A 158 21.78 -10.84 1.26
N LEU A 159 21.75 -9.51 1.12
CA LEU A 159 21.94 -8.84 -0.15
C LEU A 159 23.24 -8.03 -0.09
N GLU A 160 24.20 -8.41 -0.91
CA GLU A 160 25.47 -7.69 -1.07
C GLU A 160 25.55 -7.04 -2.45
N THR A 161 26.00 -5.80 -2.50
CA THR A 161 26.18 -5.06 -3.75
C THR A 161 27.67 -4.74 -3.96
N GLU A 162 28.17 -5.06 -5.14
CA GLU A 162 29.49 -4.67 -5.65
C GLU A 162 29.30 -3.93 -6.98
N PRO A 163 30.31 -3.20 -7.47
CA PRO A 163 30.22 -2.61 -8.81
C PRO A 163 29.85 -3.66 -9.86
N ASN A 164 28.70 -3.48 -10.52
CA ASN A 164 28.13 -4.38 -11.54
C ASN A 164 27.75 -5.80 -11.08
N LYS A 165 27.65 -6.05 -9.80
CA LYS A 165 27.28 -7.37 -9.26
C LYS A 165 26.40 -7.25 -8.04
N ILE A 166 25.38 -8.12 -7.98
CA ILE A 166 24.54 -8.36 -6.80
C ILE A 166 24.68 -9.84 -6.44
N LYS A 167 24.90 -10.11 -5.16
CA LYS A 167 24.94 -11.45 -4.60
C LYS A 167 23.83 -11.63 -3.59
#